data_220a26ba0125e8a380cccb355063ac4d
#
_entry.id   220a26ba0125e8a380cccb355063ac4d
#
_cell.length_a   1.000
_cell.length_b   1.000
_cell.length_c   1.000
_cell.angle_alpha   90.00
_cell.angle_beta   90.00
_cell.angle_gamma   90.00
#
_symmetry.space_group_name_H-M   'P 1'
#
loop_
_entity.id
_entity.type
_entity.pdbx_description
1 polymer ?
#
loop_
_entity_poly.entity_id
_entity_poly.type
_entity_poly.pdbx_seq_one_letter_code
_entity_poly.pdbx_strand_id
1 'polypeptide(L)'
;MTAEIKASNNYRLYSDMFSYSVDLRPDSSYTLIQETVTLVEEYLTAQGVELQPFSIDIRGKMEREGKKFGLGSSGSVVVLVIKGMLAFYDRPAERDLLFKLASAVLLKRGDNGSMGDIACIVSEDLVLYQSFDREKVAQWLEKEDLPTVLARDWGFSIRNVDSALQFDFLVGWTKEVAVSSHMVKQIKDNMNASFLQASKETVSSLVKALHAGQEDKIIDLLNQASLLLEGLSSDIYTPSLRQLK
;
A
#
# COMPACT_ATOMS: atom_id res chain seq x y z
N MET A 1 -1.83 11.45 7.84
CA MET A 1 -0.78 10.87 8.71
C MET A 1 0.50 11.63 8.46
N THR A 2 1.27 11.93 9.51
CA THR A 2 2.54 12.70 9.45
C THR A 2 3.62 11.97 10.23
N ALA A 3 4.89 12.18 9.86
CA ALA A 3 6.03 11.75 10.66
C ALA A 3 7.04 12.89 10.77
N GLU A 4 7.64 13.01 11.93
CA GLU A 4 8.78 13.88 12.17
C GLU A 4 9.98 13.03 12.57
N ILE A 5 11.13 13.22 11.88
CA ILE A 5 12.37 12.52 12.19
C ILE A 5 13.42 13.56 12.58
N LYS A 6 14.15 13.28 13.67
CA LYS A 6 15.23 14.14 14.20
C LYS A 6 16.42 13.31 14.65
N ALA A 7 17.62 13.82 14.47
CA ALA A 7 18.83 13.21 15.05
C ALA A 7 18.68 13.07 16.56
N SER A 8 19.16 11.97 17.11
CA SER A 8 19.06 11.64 18.54
C SER A 8 20.27 10.82 18.98
N ASN A 9 20.53 10.77 20.27
CA ASN A 9 21.60 9.93 20.81
C ASN A 9 21.27 8.43 20.79
N ASN A 10 19.98 8.10 20.76
CA ASN A 10 19.48 6.72 20.73
C ASN A 10 18.26 6.64 19.80
N TYR A 11 18.00 5.46 19.23
CA TYR A 11 16.76 5.23 18.50
C TYR A 11 15.54 5.36 19.40
N ARG A 12 14.53 6.10 18.93
CA ARG A 12 13.24 6.23 19.57
C ARG A 12 12.14 6.26 18.52
N LEU A 13 11.29 5.25 18.55
CA LEU A 13 10.14 5.12 17.67
C LEU A 13 8.87 5.39 18.49
N TYR A 14 8.07 6.36 18.06
CA TYR A 14 6.78 6.68 18.66
C TYR A 14 5.68 6.73 17.61
N SER A 15 4.52 6.19 17.95
CA SER A 15 3.29 6.30 17.18
C SER A 15 2.13 6.60 18.11
N ASP A 16 1.25 7.53 17.73
CA ASP A 16 0.04 7.87 18.49
C ASP A 16 -1.00 6.73 18.55
N MET A 17 -0.74 5.61 17.86
CA MET A 17 -1.46 4.34 18.04
C MET A 17 -1.20 3.71 19.40
N PHE A 18 -0.08 4.03 20.04
CA PHE A 18 0.36 3.43 21.30
C PHE A 18 0.69 4.52 22.33
N SER A 19 0.62 4.16 23.62
CA SER A 19 0.89 5.08 24.73
C SER A 19 2.36 5.16 25.13
N TYR A 20 3.26 4.44 24.45
CA TYR A 20 4.69 4.34 24.77
C TYR A 20 5.53 4.43 23.50
N SER A 21 6.84 4.64 23.65
CA SER A 21 7.83 4.59 22.58
C SER A 21 8.79 3.43 22.80
N VAL A 22 9.40 2.96 21.72
CA VAL A 22 10.38 1.85 21.72
C VAL A 22 11.66 2.26 21.01
N ASP A 23 12.69 1.43 21.14
CA ASP A 23 13.90 1.46 20.29
C ASP A 23 13.80 0.39 19.18
N LEU A 24 14.92 -0.06 18.63
CA LEU A 24 14.94 -1.10 17.60
C LEU A 24 14.90 -2.54 18.16
N ARG A 25 14.89 -2.72 19.49
CA ARG A 25 14.67 -4.06 20.08
C ARG A 25 13.26 -4.52 19.80
N PRO A 26 13.06 -5.81 19.44
CA PRO A 26 11.76 -6.32 19.01
C PRO A 26 10.63 -6.00 19.98
N ASP A 27 9.57 -5.38 19.48
CA ASP A 27 8.32 -5.10 20.19
C ASP A 27 7.14 -5.45 19.29
N SER A 28 6.23 -6.29 19.78
CA SER A 28 5.12 -6.82 18.98
C SER A 28 4.17 -5.76 18.43
N SER A 29 4.03 -4.62 19.10
CA SER A 29 3.19 -3.51 18.66
C SER A 29 3.88 -2.67 17.59
N TYR A 30 5.19 -2.56 17.64
CA TYR A 30 5.99 -1.74 16.75
C TYR A 30 6.68 -2.50 15.61
N THR A 31 6.48 -3.81 15.51
CA THR A 31 7.16 -4.69 14.54
C THR A 31 7.17 -4.09 13.12
N LEU A 32 6.04 -3.59 12.62
CA LEU A 32 5.96 -3.01 11.27
C LEU A 32 6.90 -1.83 11.08
N ILE A 33 6.97 -0.92 12.06
CA ILE A 33 7.83 0.25 12.01
C ILE A 33 9.29 -0.17 12.12
N GLN A 34 9.62 -1.08 13.05
CA GLN A 34 10.97 -1.59 13.27
C GLN A 34 11.53 -2.32 12.06
N GLU A 35 10.75 -3.20 11.44
CA GLU A 35 11.15 -3.91 10.22
C GLU A 35 11.31 -2.94 9.03
N THR A 36 10.47 -1.90 8.94
CA THR A 36 10.62 -0.86 7.93
C THR A 36 11.92 -0.10 8.12
N VAL A 37 12.23 0.33 9.35
CA VAL A 37 13.49 1.01 9.68
C VAL A 37 14.68 0.12 9.31
N THR A 38 14.67 -1.13 9.75
CA THR A 38 15.76 -2.08 9.49
C THR A 38 16.03 -2.27 7.99
N LEU A 39 14.96 -2.43 7.19
CA LEU A 39 15.10 -2.62 5.75
C LEU A 39 15.64 -1.36 5.05
N VAL A 40 15.21 -0.17 5.49
CA VAL A 40 15.73 1.09 4.94
C VAL A 40 17.18 1.32 5.34
N GLU A 41 17.56 0.96 6.56
CA GLU A 41 18.96 1.00 7.01
C GLU A 41 19.85 0.05 6.21
N GLU A 42 19.37 -1.17 5.89
CA GLU A 42 20.05 -2.11 4.99
C GLU A 42 20.30 -1.46 3.63
N TYR A 43 19.27 -0.85 3.04
CA TYR A 43 19.40 -0.13 1.77
C TYR A 43 20.39 1.04 1.84
N LEU A 44 20.28 1.90 2.86
CA LEU A 44 21.14 3.08 3.03
C LEU A 44 22.61 2.69 3.25
N THR A 45 22.87 1.67 4.08
CA THR A 45 24.20 1.14 4.32
C THR A 45 24.85 0.64 3.02
N ALA A 46 24.09 -0.07 2.19
CA ALA A 46 24.57 -0.53 0.90
C ALA A 46 24.87 0.61 -0.09
N GLN A 47 24.25 1.79 0.13
CA GLN A 47 24.56 3.03 -0.62
C GLN A 47 25.73 3.83 0.01
N GLY A 48 26.43 3.27 0.99
CA GLY A 48 27.55 3.92 1.66
C GLY A 48 27.16 5.05 2.62
N VAL A 49 25.91 5.07 3.09
CA VAL A 49 25.44 6.06 4.07
C VAL A 49 25.89 5.63 5.46
N GLU A 50 26.55 6.54 6.18
CA GLU A 50 26.84 6.35 7.60
C GLU A 50 25.57 6.58 8.42
N LEU A 51 25.10 5.53 9.09
CA LEU A 51 23.87 5.58 9.87
C LEU A 51 24.12 6.26 11.22
N GLN A 52 23.11 6.99 11.68
CA GLN A 52 23.09 7.59 13.01
C GLN A 52 21.73 7.38 13.67
N PRO A 53 21.67 7.28 15.00
CA PRO A 53 20.41 7.15 15.71
C PRO A 53 19.50 8.37 15.49
N PHE A 54 18.19 8.11 15.42
CA PHE A 54 17.17 9.15 15.27
C PHE A 54 15.95 8.86 16.15
N SER A 55 15.16 9.88 16.36
CA SER A 55 13.79 9.75 16.88
C SER A 55 12.80 9.95 15.75
N ILE A 56 11.78 9.08 15.65
CA ILE A 56 10.64 9.25 14.77
C ILE A 56 9.35 9.36 15.60
N ASP A 57 8.54 10.36 15.29
CA ASP A 57 7.22 10.59 15.88
C ASP A 57 6.17 10.52 14.78
N ILE A 58 5.31 9.47 14.81
CA ILE A 58 4.27 9.21 13.80
C ILE A 58 2.92 9.58 14.40
N ARG A 59 2.16 10.44 13.70
CA ARG A 59 0.84 10.90 14.11
C ARG A 59 -0.18 10.76 12.99
N GLY A 60 -1.42 10.48 13.37
CA GLY A 60 -2.53 10.37 12.43
C GLY A 60 -3.21 9.01 12.53
N LYS A 61 -3.65 8.67 13.74
CA LYS A 61 -4.40 7.47 14.05
C LYS A 61 -5.61 7.30 13.13
N MET A 62 -5.59 6.24 12.31
CA MET A 62 -6.65 5.95 11.34
C MET A 62 -7.65 4.93 11.91
N GLU A 63 -8.19 5.25 13.09
CA GLU A 63 -9.20 4.45 13.74
C GLU A 63 -10.15 5.33 14.58
N ARG A 64 -11.31 4.81 14.87
CA ARG A 64 -12.27 5.40 15.78
C ARG A 64 -12.87 4.30 16.65
N GLU A 65 -12.93 4.53 17.97
CA GLU A 65 -13.50 3.58 18.95
C GLU A 65 -12.85 2.17 18.85
N GLY A 66 -11.53 2.13 18.62
CA GLY A 66 -10.77 0.87 18.49
C GLY A 66 -10.98 0.14 17.15
N LYS A 67 -11.70 0.72 16.19
CA LYS A 67 -11.95 0.14 14.87
C LYS A 67 -11.23 0.93 13.79
N LYS A 68 -10.40 0.25 13.01
CA LYS A 68 -9.68 0.86 11.87
C LYS A 68 -10.65 1.27 10.75
N PHE A 69 -10.36 2.38 10.08
CA PHE A 69 -11.16 2.83 8.92
C PHE A 69 -11.00 1.94 7.68
N GLY A 70 -9.96 1.11 7.60
CA GLY A 70 -9.71 0.27 6.43
C GLY A 70 -9.11 1.01 5.23
N LEU A 71 -8.46 2.15 5.45
CA LEU A 71 -7.90 3.03 4.41
C LEU A 71 -6.38 2.81 4.20
N GLY A 72 -5.88 1.58 4.30
CA GLY A 72 -4.48 1.27 4.03
C GLY A 72 -3.49 1.84 5.07
N SER A 73 -3.89 1.90 6.35
CA SER A 73 -3.06 2.50 7.42
C SER A 73 -1.67 1.85 7.55
N SER A 74 -1.55 0.55 7.35
CA SER A 74 -0.26 -0.16 7.39
C SER A 74 0.66 0.30 6.28
N GLY A 75 0.17 0.33 5.03
CA GLY A 75 0.91 0.84 3.88
C GLY A 75 1.31 2.30 4.05
N SER A 76 0.40 3.12 4.59
CA SER A 76 0.69 4.55 4.87
C SER A 76 1.83 4.72 5.87
N VAL A 77 1.86 3.93 6.95
CA VAL A 77 2.96 3.98 7.94
C VAL A 77 4.28 3.57 7.31
N VAL A 78 4.30 2.47 6.54
CA VAL A 78 5.52 1.99 5.87
C VAL A 78 6.08 3.05 4.93
N VAL A 79 5.27 3.58 4.02
CA VAL A 79 5.71 4.61 3.06
C VAL A 79 6.18 5.88 3.77
N LEU A 80 5.47 6.29 4.83
CA LEU A 80 5.81 7.48 5.61
C LEU A 80 7.17 7.35 6.32
N VAL A 81 7.45 6.18 6.93
CA VAL A 81 8.74 5.89 7.55
C VAL A 81 9.85 5.90 6.52
N ILE A 82 9.67 5.24 5.37
CA ILE A 82 10.65 5.22 4.28
C ILE A 82 10.94 6.64 3.78
N LYS A 83 9.89 7.42 3.43
CA LYS A 83 10.04 8.82 2.98
C LYS A 83 10.79 9.67 4.01
N GLY A 84 10.41 9.53 5.28
CA GLY A 84 11.05 10.27 6.37
C GLY A 84 12.53 9.91 6.54
N MET A 85 12.88 8.64 6.50
CA MET A 85 14.28 8.20 6.60
C MET A 85 15.11 8.64 5.40
N LEU A 86 14.61 8.49 4.17
CA LEU A 86 15.31 8.97 2.98
C LEU A 86 15.55 10.48 3.06
N ALA A 87 14.56 11.26 3.48
CA ALA A 87 14.71 12.70 3.67
C ALA A 87 15.72 13.04 4.79
N PHE A 88 15.72 12.29 5.90
CA PHE A 88 16.66 12.48 7.01
C PHE A 88 18.13 12.27 6.60
N TYR A 89 18.38 11.36 5.65
CA TYR A 89 19.71 11.08 5.11
C TYR A 89 19.98 11.77 3.76
N ASP A 90 19.22 12.80 3.39
CA ASP A 90 19.35 13.55 2.14
C ASP A 90 19.37 12.65 0.89
N ARG A 91 18.48 11.66 0.85
CA ARG A 91 18.33 10.74 -0.30
C ARG A 91 17.03 10.99 -1.06
N PRO A 92 17.06 10.88 -2.40
CA PRO A 92 15.86 11.06 -3.19
C PRO A 92 14.81 9.99 -2.87
N ALA A 93 13.56 10.41 -2.76
CA ALA A 93 12.41 9.54 -2.51
C ALA A 93 11.61 9.33 -3.80
N GLU A 94 12.24 8.76 -4.83
CA GLU A 94 11.59 8.49 -6.10
C GLU A 94 10.44 7.49 -5.95
N ARG A 95 9.36 7.69 -6.68
CA ARG A 95 8.13 6.89 -6.57
C ARG A 95 8.38 5.38 -6.66
N ASP A 96 9.13 4.96 -7.67
CA ASP A 96 9.37 3.53 -7.92
C ASP A 96 10.27 2.91 -6.84
N LEU A 97 11.23 3.66 -6.29
CA LEU A 97 12.02 3.23 -5.15
C LEU A 97 11.17 3.09 -3.89
N LEU A 98 10.33 4.10 -3.60
CA LEU A 98 9.39 4.04 -2.47
C LEU A 98 8.46 2.84 -2.58
N PHE A 99 7.90 2.60 -3.77
CA PHE A 99 7.03 1.47 -4.04
C PHE A 99 7.74 0.13 -3.79
N LYS A 100 8.96 -0.04 -4.32
CA LYS A 100 9.75 -1.27 -4.16
C LYS A 100 10.16 -1.49 -2.71
N LEU A 101 10.66 -0.47 -2.01
CA LEU A 101 11.02 -0.58 -0.59
C LEU A 101 9.80 -0.95 0.27
N ALA A 102 8.68 -0.25 0.10
CA ALA A 102 7.46 -0.54 0.86
C ALA A 102 6.92 -1.95 0.57
N SER A 103 6.91 -2.34 -0.71
CA SER A 103 6.50 -3.70 -1.10
C SER A 103 7.44 -4.77 -0.54
N ALA A 104 8.76 -4.51 -0.51
CA ALA A 104 9.74 -5.44 0.07
C ALA A 104 9.51 -5.68 1.57
N VAL A 105 9.21 -4.61 2.34
CA VAL A 105 8.82 -4.74 3.76
C VAL A 105 7.62 -5.66 3.90
N LEU A 106 6.55 -5.41 3.15
CA LEU A 106 5.31 -6.17 3.25
C LEU A 106 5.47 -7.62 2.79
N LEU A 107 6.23 -7.87 1.71
CA LEU A 107 6.53 -9.22 1.23
C LEU A 107 7.33 -10.03 2.26
N LYS A 108 8.37 -9.45 2.89
CA LYS A 108 9.14 -10.10 3.96
C LYS A 108 8.25 -10.46 5.17
N ARG A 109 7.15 -9.72 5.38
CA ARG A 109 6.14 -10.02 6.40
C ARG A 109 5.11 -11.08 5.98
N GLY A 110 5.18 -11.57 4.76
CA GLY A 110 4.22 -12.54 4.21
C GLY A 110 2.88 -11.91 3.81
N ASP A 111 2.83 -10.60 3.55
CA ASP A 111 1.63 -9.96 3.02
C ASP A 111 1.32 -10.50 1.63
N ASN A 112 0.05 -10.83 1.40
CA ASN A 112 -0.45 -11.39 0.13
C ASN A 112 -1.30 -10.39 -0.67
N GLY A 113 -1.34 -9.12 -0.27
CA GLY A 113 -2.04 -8.04 -0.95
C GLY A 113 -1.44 -7.74 -2.33
N SER A 114 -2.19 -7.02 -3.17
CA SER A 114 -1.73 -6.63 -4.51
C SER A 114 -0.71 -5.49 -4.51
N MET A 115 -0.50 -4.83 -3.39
CA MET A 115 0.26 -3.57 -3.24
C MET A 115 -0.37 -2.37 -3.99
N GLY A 116 -1.66 -2.47 -4.33
CA GLY A 116 -2.38 -1.39 -4.99
C GLY A 116 -2.54 -0.14 -4.12
N ASP A 117 -2.75 -0.33 -2.81
CA ASP A 117 -2.76 0.75 -1.81
C ASP A 117 -1.39 1.46 -1.74
N ILE A 118 -0.29 0.71 -1.76
CA ILE A 118 1.06 1.27 -1.82
C ILE A 118 1.24 2.11 -3.08
N ALA A 119 0.79 1.61 -4.26
CA ALA A 119 0.87 2.35 -5.51
C ALA A 119 0.13 3.70 -5.45
N CYS A 120 -1.06 3.74 -4.85
CA CYS A 120 -1.81 4.98 -4.62
C CYS A 120 -1.09 5.91 -3.64
N ILE A 121 -0.58 5.38 -2.52
CA ILE A 121 0.07 6.16 -1.47
C ILE A 121 1.35 6.83 -1.99
N VAL A 122 2.19 6.10 -2.74
CA VAL A 122 3.45 6.68 -3.27
C VAL A 122 3.22 7.67 -4.42
N SER A 123 2.08 7.58 -5.09
CA SER A 123 1.69 8.50 -6.16
C SER A 123 0.90 9.70 -5.66
N GLU A 124 0.30 9.61 -4.48
CA GLU A 124 -0.58 10.65 -3.88
C GLU A 124 -1.74 11.03 -4.81
N ASP A 125 -2.22 10.08 -5.64
CA ASP A 125 -3.17 10.34 -6.72
C ASP A 125 -3.94 9.07 -7.13
N LEU A 126 -4.94 9.25 -8.02
CA LEU A 126 -5.61 8.16 -8.73
C LEU A 126 -4.63 7.53 -9.74
N VAL A 127 -4.46 6.22 -9.66
CA VAL A 127 -3.50 5.52 -10.51
C VAL A 127 -4.12 4.32 -11.23
N LEU A 128 -3.65 4.07 -12.43
CA LEU A 128 -3.75 2.78 -13.10
C LEU A 128 -2.51 1.97 -12.70
N TYR A 129 -2.74 0.94 -11.89
CA TYR A 129 -1.70 0.07 -11.38
C TYR A 129 -1.78 -1.33 -11.98
N GLN A 130 -0.64 -1.85 -12.43
CA GLN A 130 -0.45 -3.24 -12.79
C GLN A 130 0.53 -3.87 -11.81
N SER A 131 0.09 -4.94 -11.14
CA SER A 131 0.91 -5.64 -10.15
C SER A 131 2.04 -6.44 -10.81
N PHE A 132 3.03 -6.79 -9.99
CA PHE A 132 4.15 -7.65 -10.32
C PHE A 132 3.92 -9.09 -9.84
N ASP A 133 4.80 -10.00 -10.25
CA ASP A 133 4.84 -11.37 -9.72
C ASP A 133 5.44 -11.36 -8.31
N ARG A 134 4.58 -11.38 -7.30
CA ARG A 134 4.95 -11.27 -5.89
C ARG A 134 5.72 -12.49 -5.38
N GLU A 135 5.36 -13.69 -5.84
CA GLU A 135 6.04 -14.93 -5.44
C GLU A 135 7.49 -14.92 -5.95
N LYS A 136 7.69 -14.46 -7.18
CA LYS A 136 9.01 -14.30 -7.78
C LYS A 136 9.86 -13.25 -7.03
N VAL A 137 9.29 -12.09 -6.71
CA VAL A 137 10.03 -11.05 -5.99
C VAL A 137 10.32 -11.48 -4.56
N ALA A 138 9.39 -12.16 -3.87
CA ALA A 138 9.64 -12.71 -2.54
C ALA A 138 10.80 -13.71 -2.55
N GLN A 139 10.88 -14.59 -3.57
CA GLN A 139 12.02 -15.51 -3.73
C GLN A 139 13.35 -14.79 -3.97
N TRP A 140 13.34 -13.66 -4.68
CA TRP A 140 14.56 -12.84 -4.82
C TRP A 140 14.99 -12.25 -3.50
N LEU A 141 14.05 -11.69 -2.71
CA LEU A 141 14.32 -11.11 -1.39
C LEU A 141 14.83 -12.13 -0.36
N GLU A 142 14.57 -13.42 -0.57
CA GLU A 142 15.11 -14.50 0.27
C GLU A 142 16.53 -14.91 -0.12
N LYS A 143 16.92 -14.75 -1.40
CA LYS A 143 18.14 -15.34 -1.97
C LYS A 143 19.23 -14.31 -2.29
N GLU A 144 18.88 -13.05 -2.41
CA GLU A 144 19.75 -11.99 -2.91
C GLU A 144 19.75 -10.81 -1.94
N ASP A 145 20.78 -9.98 -2.01
CA ASP A 145 20.83 -8.73 -1.26
C ASP A 145 19.77 -7.72 -1.75
N LEU A 146 19.33 -6.87 -0.85
CA LEU A 146 18.26 -5.91 -1.13
C LEU A 146 18.58 -4.97 -2.31
N PRO A 147 19.77 -4.37 -2.43
CA PRO A 147 20.12 -3.51 -3.57
C PRO A 147 19.98 -4.21 -4.92
N THR A 148 20.45 -5.44 -5.02
CA THR A 148 20.32 -6.27 -6.24
C THR A 148 18.87 -6.47 -6.61
N VAL A 149 18.00 -6.82 -5.64
CA VAL A 149 16.57 -7.00 -5.88
C VAL A 149 15.90 -5.70 -6.29
N LEU A 150 16.22 -4.58 -5.63
CA LEU A 150 15.66 -3.27 -5.97
C LEU A 150 16.06 -2.78 -7.36
N ALA A 151 17.24 -3.15 -7.85
CA ALA A 151 17.73 -2.79 -9.19
C ALA A 151 17.01 -3.58 -10.31
N ARG A 152 16.42 -4.74 -9.99
CA ARG A 152 15.72 -5.57 -10.98
C ARG A 152 14.44 -4.89 -11.49
N ASP A 153 14.05 -5.24 -12.72
CA ASP A 153 12.69 -4.97 -13.20
C ASP A 153 11.72 -5.99 -12.56
N TRP A 154 10.74 -5.47 -11.80
CA TRP A 154 9.70 -6.30 -11.17
C TRP A 154 8.50 -6.51 -12.09
N GLY A 155 8.40 -5.77 -13.19
CA GLY A 155 7.31 -5.86 -14.15
C GLY A 155 6.02 -5.17 -13.71
N PHE A 156 6.03 -4.32 -12.67
CA PHE A 156 4.87 -3.49 -12.32
C PHE A 156 4.79 -2.23 -13.19
N SER A 157 3.63 -1.62 -13.23
CA SER A 157 3.50 -0.26 -13.75
C SER A 157 2.53 0.57 -12.90
N ILE A 158 2.89 1.83 -12.68
CA ILE A 158 2.08 2.82 -11.95
C ILE A 158 1.98 4.05 -12.86
N ARG A 159 0.76 4.39 -13.28
CA ARG A 159 0.49 5.56 -14.13
C ARG A 159 -0.61 6.39 -13.50
N ASN A 160 -0.40 7.69 -13.35
CA ASN A 160 -1.44 8.60 -12.91
C ASN A 160 -2.59 8.61 -13.94
N VAL A 161 -3.81 8.76 -13.46
CA VAL A 161 -5.02 8.82 -14.28
C VAL A 161 -5.60 10.22 -14.16
N ASP A 162 -5.42 11.01 -15.22
CA ASP A 162 -6.05 12.31 -15.31
C ASP A 162 -7.55 12.12 -15.59
N SER A 163 -8.39 12.89 -14.88
CA SER A 163 -9.83 12.94 -15.15
C SER A 163 -10.20 14.31 -15.71
N ALA A 164 -10.97 14.32 -16.78
CA ALA A 164 -11.57 15.55 -17.32
C ALA A 164 -12.74 16.06 -16.45
N LEU A 165 -13.23 15.22 -15.52
CA LEU A 165 -14.28 15.58 -14.58
C LEU A 165 -13.69 15.87 -13.20
N GLN A 166 -14.28 16.84 -12.52
CA GLN A 166 -14.09 16.99 -11.06
C GLN A 166 -15.15 16.15 -10.36
N PHE A 167 -14.74 15.32 -9.42
CA PHE A 167 -15.63 14.51 -8.61
C PHE A 167 -15.13 14.42 -7.17
N ASP A 168 -16.07 14.26 -6.24
CA ASP A 168 -15.77 14.03 -4.83
C ASP A 168 -15.67 12.52 -4.56
N PHE A 169 -14.63 12.11 -3.86
CA PHE A 169 -14.47 10.74 -3.39
C PHE A 169 -15.15 10.57 -2.03
N LEU A 170 -16.31 9.92 -2.01
CA LEU A 170 -17.03 9.61 -0.77
C LEU A 170 -16.70 8.19 -0.31
N VAL A 171 -16.27 8.04 0.93
CA VAL A 171 -15.95 6.74 1.53
C VAL A 171 -16.95 6.41 2.62
N GLY A 172 -17.74 5.35 2.41
CA GLY A 172 -18.62 4.79 3.42
C GLY A 172 -17.86 3.87 4.38
N TRP A 173 -18.02 4.04 5.69
CA TRP A 173 -17.41 3.19 6.69
C TRP A 173 -18.46 2.30 7.37
N THR A 174 -18.38 0.99 7.15
CA THR A 174 -19.29 -0.01 7.71
C THR A 174 -19.09 -0.28 9.20
N LYS A 175 -17.97 0.18 9.80
CA LYS A 175 -17.52 -0.15 11.17
C LYS A 175 -17.25 -1.65 11.38
N GLU A 176 -17.17 -2.44 10.32
CA GLU A 176 -16.82 -3.87 10.35
C GLU A 176 -15.35 -4.05 10.00
N VAL A 177 -14.68 -5.01 10.65
CA VAL A 177 -13.29 -5.33 10.34
C VAL A 177 -13.28 -6.33 9.19
N ALA A 178 -12.76 -5.92 8.03
CA ALA A 178 -12.51 -6.84 6.91
C ALA A 178 -11.07 -7.38 7.01
N VAL A 179 -10.93 -8.71 7.00
CA VAL A 179 -9.62 -9.37 6.93
C VAL A 179 -9.37 -9.74 5.47
N SER A 180 -8.84 -8.79 4.71
CA SER A 180 -8.61 -8.93 3.26
C SER A 180 -7.76 -10.16 2.87
N SER A 181 -6.79 -10.54 3.70
CA SER A 181 -5.96 -11.73 3.45
C SER A 181 -6.75 -13.04 3.41
N HIS A 182 -7.80 -13.18 4.22
CA HIS A 182 -8.70 -14.35 4.18
C HIS A 182 -9.56 -14.33 2.91
N MET A 183 -10.12 -13.17 2.57
CA MET A 183 -10.95 -13.01 1.36
C MET A 183 -10.14 -13.33 0.09
N VAL A 184 -8.91 -12.83 -0.02
CA VAL A 184 -8.03 -13.12 -1.17
C VAL A 184 -7.78 -14.62 -1.33
N LYS A 185 -7.56 -15.36 -0.24
CA LYS A 185 -7.39 -16.82 -0.32
C LYS A 185 -8.64 -17.54 -0.83
N GLN A 186 -9.82 -17.13 -0.36
CA GLN A 186 -11.09 -17.75 -0.75
C GLN A 186 -11.46 -17.51 -2.22
N ILE A 187 -11.11 -16.34 -2.77
CA ILE A 187 -11.49 -15.98 -4.14
C ILE A 187 -10.44 -16.37 -5.19
N LYS A 188 -9.22 -16.77 -4.78
CA LYS A 188 -8.12 -17.09 -5.70
C LYS A 188 -8.51 -18.13 -6.76
N ASP A 189 -9.27 -19.14 -6.37
CA ASP A 189 -9.72 -20.21 -7.26
C ASP A 189 -10.82 -19.77 -8.23
N ASN A 190 -11.54 -18.69 -7.91
CA ASN A 190 -12.59 -18.11 -8.76
C ASN A 190 -12.04 -17.09 -9.76
N MET A 191 -10.80 -16.62 -9.60
CA MET A 191 -10.13 -15.70 -10.52
C MET A 191 -9.65 -16.44 -11.79
N ASN A 192 -10.59 -16.82 -12.64
CA ASN A 192 -10.31 -17.48 -13.91
C ASN A 192 -9.93 -16.48 -15.02
N ALA A 193 -9.48 -17.01 -16.18
CA ALA A 193 -9.05 -16.20 -17.31
C ALA A 193 -10.14 -15.25 -17.83
N SER A 194 -11.41 -15.69 -17.80
CA SER A 194 -12.55 -14.87 -18.23
C SER A 194 -12.75 -13.65 -17.34
N PHE A 195 -12.70 -13.84 -16.01
CA PHE A 195 -12.77 -12.74 -15.05
C PHE A 195 -11.61 -11.75 -15.25
N LEU A 196 -10.38 -12.27 -15.37
CA LEU A 196 -9.20 -11.42 -15.55
C LEU A 196 -9.28 -10.58 -16.83
N GLN A 197 -9.75 -11.16 -17.92
CA GLN A 197 -9.94 -10.45 -19.18
C GLN A 197 -11.03 -9.38 -19.07
N ALA A 198 -12.21 -9.73 -18.54
CA ALA A 198 -13.31 -8.80 -18.36
C ALA A 198 -12.95 -7.64 -17.42
N SER A 199 -12.26 -7.92 -16.33
CA SER A 199 -11.74 -6.90 -15.39
C SER A 199 -10.75 -5.96 -16.07
N LYS A 200 -9.79 -6.49 -16.84
CA LYS A 200 -8.82 -5.69 -17.59
C LYS A 200 -9.50 -4.78 -18.62
N GLU A 201 -10.48 -5.27 -19.36
CA GLU A 201 -11.24 -4.51 -20.36
C GLU A 201 -12.06 -3.39 -19.68
N THR A 202 -12.74 -3.71 -18.58
CA THR A 202 -13.54 -2.75 -17.82
C THR A 202 -12.65 -1.63 -17.26
N VAL A 203 -11.52 -1.95 -16.62
CA VAL A 203 -10.57 -0.96 -16.09
C VAL A 203 -9.99 -0.11 -17.22
N SER A 204 -9.58 -0.72 -18.33
CA SER A 204 -9.02 0.02 -19.48
C SER A 204 -10.05 0.99 -20.08
N SER A 205 -11.31 0.59 -20.14
CA SER A 205 -12.42 1.42 -20.63
C SER A 205 -12.76 2.55 -19.66
N LEU A 206 -12.69 2.27 -18.34
CA LEU A 206 -12.89 3.27 -17.29
C LEU A 206 -11.85 4.40 -17.37
N VAL A 207 -10.57 4.05 -17.53
CA VAL A 207 -9.52 5.05 -17.71
C VAL A 207 -9.77 5.94 -18.92
N LYS A 208 -10.18 5.35 -20.06
CA LYS A 208 -10.54 6.12 -21.27
C LYS A 208 -11.74 7.03 -21.04
N ALA A 209 -12.75 6.56 -20.31
CA ALA A 209 -13.95 7.34 -19.99
C ALA A 209 -13.63 8.51 -19.04
N LEU A 210 -12.74 8.30 -18.06
CA LEU A 210 -12.25 9.36 -17.16
C LEU A 210 -11.52 10.45 -17.94
N HIS A 211 -10.57 10.09 -18.81
CA HIS A 211 -9.86 11.05 -19.67
C HIS A 211 -10.81 11.82 -20.61
N ALA A 212 -11.86 11.18 -21.09
CA ALA A 212 -12.82 11.79 -22.01
C ALA A 212 -13.97 12.54 -21.32
N GLY A 213 -14.07 12.50 -19.98
CA GLY A 213 -15.15 13.13 -19.22
C GLY A 213 -16.56 12.53 -19.51
N GLN A 214 -16.63 11.23 -19.79
CA GLN A 214 -17.88 10.52 -20.13
C GLN A 214 -18.58 10.01 -18.87
N GLU A 215 -19.33 10.88 -18.18
CA GLU A 215 -19.91 10.60 -16.87
C GLU A 215 -20.79 9.33 -16.85
N ASP A 216 -21.78 9.21 -17.72
CA ASP A 216 -22.67 8.04 -17.76
C ASP A 216 -21.87 6.74 -17.94
N LYS A 217 -20.88 6.76 -18.82
CA LYS A 217 -20.04 5.61 -19.09
C LYS A 217 -19.14 5.24 -17.91
N ILE A 218 -18.67 6.22 -17.14
CA ILE A 218 -17.92 6.00 -15.90
C ILE A 218 -18.80 5.26 -14.90
N ILE A 219 -20.05 5.70 -14.71
CA ILE A 219 -21.02 5.08 -13.82
C ILE A 219 -21.29 3.63 -14.25
N ASP A 220 -21.55 3.39 -15.53
CA ASP A 220 -21.80 2.05 -16.06
C ASP A 220 -20.60 1.11 -15.84
N LEU A 221 -19.37 1.59 -16.09
CA LEU A 221 -18.15 0.80 -15.91
C LEU A 221 -17.84 0.51 -14.44
N LEU A 222 -18.11 1.44 -13.52
CA LEU A 222 -18.01 1.20 -12.08
C LEU A 222 -19.01 0.14 -11.62
N ASN A 223 -20.25 0.19 -12.12
CA ASN A 223 -21.27 -0.83 -11.86
C ASN A 223 -20.84 -2.20 -12.43
N GLN A 224 -20.32 -2.23 -13.65
CA GLN A 224 -19.77 -3.46 -14.24
C GLN A 224 -18.62 -4.05 -13.42
N ALA A 225 -17.66 -3.23 -12.97
CA ALA A 225 -16.58 -3.67 -12.10
C ALA A 225 -17.11 -4.24 -10.78
N SER A 226 -18.13 -3.60 -10.20
CA SER A 226 -18.81 -4.08 -8.98
C SER A 226 -19.45 -5.46 -9.19
N LEU A 227 -20.16 -5.68 -10.32
CA LEU A 227 -20.77 -6.96 -10.66
C LEU A 227 -19.73 -8.07 -10.89
N LEU A 228 -18.59 -7.75 -11.52
CA LEU A 228 -17.48 -8.69 -11.69
C LEU A 228 -16.92 -9.16 -10.33
N LEU A 229 -16.76 -8.23 -9.38
CA LEU A 229 -16.30 -8.57 -8.03
C LEU A 229 -17.35 -9.39 -7.25
N GLU A 230 -18.62 -9.04 -7.37
CA GLU A 230 -19.72 -9.80 -6.75
C GLU A 230 -19.80 -11.24 -7.28
N GLY A 231 -19.49 -11.44 -8.57
CA GLY A 231 -19.40 -12.74 -9.20
C GLY A 231 -18.24 -13.63 -8.69
N LEU A 232 -17.20 -13.05 -8.09
CA LEU A 232 -16.10 -13.82 -7.47
C LEU A 232 -16.52 -14.44 -6.14
N SER A 233 -17.20 -13.68 -5.29
CA SER A 233 -17.73 -14.16 -4.01
C SER A 233 -18.82 -13.22 -3.50
N SER A 234 -19.93 -13.79 -3.02
CA SER A 234 -20.99 -13.05 -2.33
C SER A 234 -20.49 -12.34 -1.05
N ASP A 235 -19.39 -12.81 -0.47
CA ASP A 235 -18.83 -12.28 0.77
C ASP A 235 -18.08 -10.95 0.59
N ILE A 236 -17.75 -10.57 -0.67
CA ILE A 236 -17.16 -9.27 -0.98
C ILE A 236 -18.14 -8.14 -0.64
N TYR A 237 -19.42 -8.36 -0.88
CA TYR A 237 -20.47 -7.39 -0.57
C TYR A 237 -21.27 -7.84 0.66
N THR A 238 -20.83 -7.39 1.82
CA THR A 238 -21.58 -7.59 3.08
C THR A 238 -22.95 -6.89 3.02
N PRO A 239 -23.95 -7.31 3.85
CA PRO A 239 -25.23 -6.62 3.92
C PRO A 239 -25.10 -5.11 4.16
N SER A 240 -24.14 -4.68 5.00
CA SER A 240 -23.87 -3.28 5.27
C SER A 240 -23.35 -2.52 4.03
N LEU A 241 -22.49 -3.16 3.22
CA LEU A 241 -22.02 -2.58 1.96
C LEU A 241 -23.13 -2.46 0.91
N ARG A 242 -24.05 -3.44 0.87
CA ARG A 242 -25.21 -3.40 -0.04
C ARG A 242 -26.19 -2.25 0.27
N GLN A 243 -26.24 -1.79 1.53
CA GLN A 243 -27.06 -0.65 1.92
C GLN A 243 -26.43 0.70 1.54
N LEU A 244 -25.11 0.74 1.27
CA LEU A 244 -24.40 1.93 0.83
C LEU A 244 -24.38 2.10 -0.70
N LYS A 245 -24.78 1.08 -1.45
CA LYS A 245 -24.87 1.04 -2.91
C LYS A 245 -26.25 1.47 -3.38
#